data_4ba22561372d68513f25ce2ffd478397
#
_entry.id   4ba22561372d68513f25ce2ffd478397
#
_cell.length_a   1.000
_cell.length_b   1.000
_cell.length_c   1.000
_cell.angle_alpha   90.00
_cell.angle_beta   90.00
_cell.angle_gamma   90.00
#
_symmetry.space_group_name_H-M   'P 1'
#
loop_
_entity.id
_entity.type
_entity.pdbx_description
1 polymer ?
#
loop_
_entity_poly.entity_id
_entity_poly.type
_entity_poly.pdbx_seq_one_letter_code
_entity_poly.pdbx_strand_id
1 'polypeptide(L)'
;MPWTVERVRAVVAGHPDEHRAAPVVGAGCGLRQGEVFGLAVDAVDFLRRTLHVRQQVRLVGGQLVFSPPKGGREREVPLPDWVNVALAEHLRVHPATGVTLPWRDPGGAAHTAALLFTNRDDRALTRAYYQHNAWTPALAAAQVERNRSNGFHALRHHYASVLLQRGVSIRAVAEYLGHHDPSFTLRTYAHLMPEDEDRSRAAIDAAYAPADSVRTGRATP
;
A
#
# COMPACT_ATOMS: atom_id res chain seq x y z
N MET A 1 -0.56 18.46 0.17
CA MET A 1 -1.41 17.78 1.16
C MET A 1 -1.65 16.34 0.72
N PRO A 2 -1.73 15.37 1.65
CA PRO A 2 -2.11 14.00 1.32
C PRO A 2 -3.52 13.95 0.73
N TRP A 3 -3.81 12.93 -0.07
CA TRP A 3 -5.15 12.72 -0.59
C TRP A 3 -6.14 12.36 0.53
N THR A 4 -7.38 12.79 0.39
CA THR A 4 -8.48 12.37 1.29
C THR A 4 -8.97 10.96 0.93
N VAL A 5 -9.72 10.33 1.83
CA VAL A 5 -10.34 9.02 1.59
C VAL A 5 -11.29 9.06 0.39
N GLU A 6 -12.07 10.14 0.27
CA GLU A 6 -13.03 10.35 -0.82
C GLU A 6 -12.31 10.41 -2.17
N ARG A 7 -11.18 11.14 -2.24
CA ARG A 7 -10.36 11.21 -3.46
C ARG A 7 -9.80 9.85 -3.84
N VAL A 8 -9.27 9.09 -2.86
CA VAL A 8 -8.79 7.73 -3.11
C VAL A 8 -9.91 6.84 -3.65
N ARG A 9 -11.09 6.86 -3.03
CA ARG A 9 -12.26 6.10 -3.49
C ARG A 9 -12.69 6.47 -4.91
N ALA A 10 -12.73 7.76 -5.23
CA ALA A 10 -13.09 8.23 -6.57
C ALA A 10 -12.08 7.74 -7.63
N VAL A 11 -10.78 7.82 -7.34
CA VAL A 11 -9.74 7.33 -8.25
C VAL A 11 -9.80 5.81 -8.40
N VAL A 12 -10.02 5.06 -7.31
CA VAL A 12 -10.23 3.60 -7.36
C VAL A 12 -11.43 3.26 -8.24
N ALA A 13 -12.56 3.94 -8.06
CA ALA A 13 -13.78 3.70 -8.85
C ALA A 13 -13.59 4.02 -10.35
N GLY A 14 -12.75 5.00 -10.68
CA GLY A 14 -12.42 5.36 -12.06
C GLY A 14 -11.45 4.41 -12.77
N HIS A 15 -10.87 3.41 -12.07
CA HIS A 15 -9.99 2.44 -12.71
C HIS A 15 -10.76 1.38 -13.49
N PRO A 16 -10.22 0.88 -14.62
CA PRO A 16 -10.71 -0.32 -15.27
C PRO A 16 -10.73 -1.51 -14.30
N ASP A 17 -11.66 -2.45 -14.49
CA ASP A 17 -11.87 -3.58 -13.57
C ASP A 17 -10.60 -4.40 -13.35
N GLU A 18 -9.87 -4.69 -14.44
CA GLU A 18 -8.63 -5.46 -14.42
C GLU A 18 -7.47 -4.77 -13.63
N HIS A 19 -7.60 -3.49 -13.32
CA HIS A 19 -6.58 -2.73 -12.58
C HIS A 19 -7.11 -2.05 -11.32
N ARG A 20 -8.42 -2.20 -10.99
CA ARG A 20 -9.06 -1.49 -9.87
C ARG A 20 -8.45 -1.84 -8.50
N ALA A 21 -8.00 -3.06 -8.31
CA ALA A 21 -7.37 -3.46 -7.06
C ALA A 21 -5.94 -2.91 -6.87
N ALA A 22 -5.25 -2.51 -7.93
CA ALA A 22 -3.88 -1.97 -7.83
C ALA A 22 -3.79 -0.68 -6.99
N PRO A 23 -4.61 0.36 -7.20
CA PRO A 23 -4.63 1.53 -6.33
C PRO A 23 -5.13 1.22 -4.91
N VAL A 24 -5.99 0.21 -4.71
CA VAL A 24 -6.41 -0.24 -3.38
C VAL A 24 -5.22 -0.76 -2.58
N VAL A 25 -4.35 -1.59 -3.19
CA VAL A 25 -3.09 -2.04 -2.57
C VAL A 25 -2.17 -0.86 -2.29
N GLY A 26 -2.04 0.08 -3.22
CA GLY A 26 -1.23 1.29 -3.03
C GLY A 26 -1.68 2.14 -1.83
N ALA A 27 -2.99 2.34 -1.68
CA ALA A 27 -3.58 3.17 -0.63
C ALA A 27 -3.75 2.44 0.71
N GLY A 28 -3.96 1.12 0.69
CA GLY A 28 -4.23 0.34 1.91
C GLY A 28 -3.02 -0.38 2.49
N CYS A 29 -1.95 -0.57 1.70
CA CYS A 29 -0.71 -1.21 2.14
C CYS A 29 0.55 -0.36 1.87
N GLY A 30 0.42 0.81 1.26
CA GLY A 30 1.53 1.73 1.04
C GLY A 30 2.61 1.24 0.08
N LEU A 31 2.30 0.28 -0.80
CA LEU A 31 3.25 -0.27 -1.75
C LEU A 31 3.65 0.75 -2.80
N ARG A 32 4.91 0.67 -3.26
CA ARG A 32 5.36 1.42 -4.45
C ARG A 32 4.76 0.81 -5.71
N GLN A 33 4.58 1.62 -6.76
CA GLN A 33 4.01 1.17 -8.03
C GLN A 33 4.69 -0.11 -8.58
N GLY A 34 6.02 -0.15 -8.59
CA GLY A 34 6.77 -1.33 -9.05
C GLY A 34 6.57 -2.57 -8.16
N GLU A 35 6.37 -2.38 -6.85
CA GLU A 35 6.05 -3.44 -5.89
C GLU A 35 4.63 -3.98 -6.15
N VAL A 36 3.65 -3.10 -6.47
CA VAL A 36 2.31 -3.53 -6.88
C VAL A 36 2.35 -4.30 -8.19
N PHE A 37 3.13 -3.85 -9.17
CA PHE A 37 3.27 -4.56 -10.45
C PHE A 37 4.00 -5.91 -10.32
N GLY A 38 4.85 -6.06 -9.31
CA GLY A 38 5.54 -7.31 -9.00
C GLY A 38 4.82 -8.17 -7.96
N LEU A 39 3.61 -7.79 -7.53
CA LEU A 39 2.89 -8.54 -6.51
C LEU A 39 2.39 -9.88 -7.05
N ALA A 40 2.93 -10.96 -6.49
CA ALA A 40 2.55 -12.33 -6.83
C ALA A 40 1.49 -12.86 -5.85
N VAL A 41 0.71 -13.85 -6.27
CA VAL A 41 -0.38 -14.42 -5.45
C VAL A 41 0.14 -15.08 -4.17
N ASP A 42 1.29 -15.73 -4.20
CA ASP A 42 1.94 -16.36 -3.05
C ASP A 42 2.51 -15.37 -2.02
N ALA A 43 2.55 -14.08 -2.39
CA ALA A 43 2.93 -12.99 -1.49
C ALA A 43 1.76 -12.48 -0.63
N VAL A 44 0.53 -12.96 -0.85
CA VAL A 44 -0.66 -12.54 -0.12
C VAL A 44 -1.16 -13.67 0.76
N ASP A 45 -0.98 -13.55 2.07
CA ASP A 45 -1.58 -14.46 3.04
C ASP A 45 -2.96 -13.89 3.47
N PHE A 46 -4.00 -14.37 2.80
CA PHE A 46 -5.39 -13.95 3.04
C PHE A 46 -5.88 -14.33 4.45
N LEU A 47 -5.42 -15.44 4.99
CA LEU A 47 -5.84 -15.96 6.30
C LEU A 47 -5.14 -15.24 7.44
N ARG A 48 -3.81 -15.08 7.36
CA ARG A 48 -3.03 -14.33 8.35
C ARG A 48 -3.13 -12.82 8.16
N ARG A 49 -3.74 -12.38 7.05
CA ARG A 49 -3.92 -10.97 6.70
C ARG A 49 -2.59 -10.22 6.65
N THR A 50 -1.64 -10.81 5.94
CA THR A 50 -0.30 -10.28 5.76
C THR A 50 0.07 -10.27 4.28
N LEU A 51 0.73 -9.21 3.84
CA LEU A 51 1.26 -9.06 2.50
C LEU A 51 2.78 -9.01 2.58
N HIS A 52 3.46 -9.91 1.85
CA HIS A 52 4.91 -10.00 1.80
C HIS A 52 5.45 -9.25 0.59
N VAL A 53 6.17 -8.16 0.80
CA VAL A 53 6.80 -7.40 -0.28
C VAL A 53 8.20 -7.93 -0.51
N ARG A 54 8.34 -8.88 -1.45
CA ARG A 54 9.59 -9.61 -1.75
C ARG A 54 10.25 -9.13 -3.04
N GLN A 55 9.45 -8.59 -3.97
CA GLN A 55 9.93 -8.20 -5.29
C GLN A 55 9.19 -6.98 -5.85
N GLN A 56 9.74 -6.45 -6.92
CA GLN A 56 9.13 -5.40 -7.73
C GLN A 56 9.42 -5.65 -9.22
N VAL A 57 8.57 -5.11 -10.10
CA VAL A 57 8.86 -4.99 -11.52
C VAL A 57 9.47 -3.61 -11.78
N ARG A 58 10.58 -3.56 -12.50
CA ARG A 58 11.22 -2.30 -12.92
C ARG A 58 11.79 -2.40 -14.33
N LEU A 59 11.98 -1.25 -14.96
CA LEU A 59 12.62 -1.14 -16.27
C LEU A 59 14.12 -0.90 -16.09
N VAL A 60 14.95 -1.71 -16.70
CA VAL A 60 16.43 -1.60 -16.72
C VAL A 60 16.90 -1.78 -18.15
N GLY A 61 17.63 -0.80 -18.69
CA GLY A 61 18.13 -0.88 -20.06
C GLY A 61 17.04 -1.10 -21.13
N GLY A 62 15.82 -0.60 -20.89
CA GLY A 62 14.69 -0.81 -21.82
C GLY A 62 13.94 -2.13 -21.64
N GLN A 63 14.39 -3.04 -20.75
CA GLN A 63 13.77 -4.32 -20.49
C GLN A 63 13.17 -4.37 -19.08
N LEU A 64 12.00 -5.03 -18.93
CA LEU A 64 11.43 -5.30 -17.62
C LEU A 64 12.18 -6.42 -16.92
N VAL A 65 12.43 -6.23 -15.64
CA VAL A 65 13.07 -7.23 -14.78
C VAL A 65 12.32 -7.33 -13.44
N PHE A 66 12.35 -8.50 -12.82
CA PHE A 66 12.08 -8.62 -11.39
C PHE A 66 13.33 -8.22 -10.60
N SER A 67 13.13 -7.58 -9.48
CA SER A 67 14.22 -7.25 -8.55
C SER A 67 13.70 -7.20 -7.12
N PRO A 68 14.57 -7.30 -6.11
CA PRO A 68 14.18 -7.01 -4.74
C PRO A 68 13.56 -5.62 -4.63
N PRO A 69 12.74 -5.34 -3.60
CA PRO A 69 12.21 -4.01 -3.34
C PRO A 69 13.33 -2.96 -3.27
N LYS A 70 12.99 -1.69 -3.48
CA LYS A 70 13.97 -0.60 -3.40
C LYS A 70 14.71 -0.61 -2.06
N GLY A 71 16.03 -0.70 -2.11
CA GLY A 71 16.90 -0.86 -0.92
C GLY A 71 17.16 -2.31 -0.53
N GLY A 72 16.66 -3.29 -1.29
CA GLY A 72 16.94 -4.73 -1.10
C GLY A 72 16.22 -5.37 0.10
N ARG A 73 15.38 -4.61 0.82
CA ARG A 73 14.73 -5.10 2.04
C ARG A 73 13.33 -5.62 1.76
N GLU A 74 13.16 -6.91 1.96
CA GLU A 74 11.84 -7.54 2.05
C GLU A 74 11.14 -7.11 3.34
N ARG A 75 9.81 -7.11 3.33
CA ARG A 75 9.02 -6.71 4.48
C ARG A 75 7.63 -7.31 4.45
N GLU A 76 7.03 -7.37 5.62
CA GLU A 76 5.63 -7.71 5.80
C GLU A 76 4.82 -6.43 6.05
N VAL A 77 3.64 -6.39 5.48
CA VAL A 77 2.70 -5.29 5.66
C VAL A 77 1.35 -5.88 6.08
N PRO A 78 0.72 -5.38 7.15
CA PRO A 78 -0.64 -5.78 7.50
C PRO A 78 -1.59 -5.59 6.32
N LEU A 79 -2.43 -6.60 6.06
CA LEU A 79 -3.42 -6.61 4.99
C LEU A 79 -4.80 -6.24 5.58
N PRO A 80 -5.29 -4.99 5.43
CA PRO A 80 -6.59 -4.58 5.93
C PRO A 80 -7.73 -5.29 5.19
N ASP A 81 -8.91 -5.45 5.83
CA ASP A 81 -10.07 -6.08 5.21
C ASP A 81 -10.44 -5.47 3.86
N TRP A 82 -10.38 -4.15 3.75
CA TRP A 82 -10.66 -3.46 2.50
C TRP A 82 -9.77 -3.93 1.33
N VAL A 83 -8.48 -4.15 1.59
CA VAL A 83 -7.52 -4.65 0.59
C VAL A 83 -7.73 -6.15 0.36
N ASN A 84 -7.92 -6.90 1.46
CA ASN A 84 -8.14 -8.34 1.42
C ASN A 84 -9.33 -8.72 0.53
N VAL A 85 -10.47 -8.07 0.75
CA VAL A 85 -11.69 -8.27 -0.06
C VAL A 85 -11.47 -7.85 -1.51
N ALA A 86 -10.83 -6.69 -1.75
CA ALA A 86 -10.58 -6.22 -3.10
C ALA A 86 -9.65 -7.16 -3.88
N LEU A 87 -8.63 -7.74 -3.25
CA LEU A 87 -7.74 -8.71 -3.88
C LEU A 87 -8.42 -10.06 -4.12
N ALA A 88 -9.23 -10.53 -3.18
CA ALA A 88 -10.00 -11.77 -3.35
C ALA A 88 -10.98 -11.66 -4.52
N GLU A 89 -11.72 -10.55 -4.61
CA GLU A 89 -12.64 -10.30 -5.73
C GLU A 89 -11.90 -10.13 -7.06
N HIS A 90 -10.77 -9.43 -7.05
CA HIS A 90 -9.91 -9.31 -8.23
C HIS A 90 -9.48 -10.68 -8.75
N LEU A 91 -8.94 -11.55 -7.88
CA LEU A 91 -8.49 -12.90 -8.27
C LEU A 91 -9.61 -13.83 -8.73
N ARG A 92 -10.83 -13.62 -8.25
CA ARG A 92 -12.02 -14.36 -8.71
C ARG A 92 -12.35 -14.07 -10.16
N VAL A 93 -12.14 -12.83 -10.61
CA VAL A 93 -12.47 -12.36 -11.97
C VAL A 93 -11.25 -12.39 -12.89
N HIS A 94 -10.09 -12.07 -12.34
CA HIS A 94 -8.80 -11.97 -13.04
C HIS A 94 -7.79 -12.90 -12.34
N PRO A 95 -7.73 -14.19 -12.72
CA PRO A 95 -6.77 -15.12 -12.14
C PRO A 95 -5.32 -14.66 -12.31
N ALA A 96 -4.47 -14.98 -11.33
CA ALA A 96 -3.06 -14.64 -11.40
C ALA A 96 -2.38 -15.31 -12.61
N THR A 97 -1.54 -14.54 -13.30
CA THR A 97 -0.87 -14.97 -14.54
C THR A 97 0.61 -15.20 -14.31
N GLY A 98 1.13 -16.35 -14.75
CA GLY A 98 2.55 -16.68 -14.70
C GLY A 98 3.37 -15.81 -15.65
N VAL A 99 4.21 -14.93 -15.11
CA VAL A 99 5.09 -14.05 -15.88
C VAL A 99 6.54 -14.38 -15.58
N THR A 100 7.35 -14.55 -16.64
CA THR A 100 8.79 -14.81 -16.54
C THR A 100 9.57 -13.58 -16.99
N LEU A 101 10.40 -13.04 -16.10
CA LEU A 101 11.34 -11.94 -16.37
C LEU A 101 12.73 -12.28 -15.85
N PRO A 102 13.80 -11.65 -16.36
CA PRO A 102 15.12 -11.77 -15.77
C PRO A 102 15.14 -11.21 -14.33
N TRP A 103 15.98 -11.77 -13.47
CA TRP A 103 16.17 -11.31 -12.12
C TRP A 103 17.27 -10.26 -12.01
N ARG A 104 16.96 -9.10 -11.46
CA ARG A 104 17.82 -7.92 -11.20
C ARG A 104 18.23 -7.11 -12.42
N ASP A 105 18.67 -7.74 -13.47
CA ASP A 105 19.17 -7.09 -14.71
C ASP A 105 18.78 -7.90 -15.96
N PRO A 106 18.87 -7.34 -17.16
CA PRO A 106 18.46 -8.00 -18.41
C PRO A 106 19.16 -9.33 -18.71
N GLY A 107 20.38 -9.52 -18.23
CA GLY A 107 21.13 -10.77 -18.34
C GLY A 107 20.97 -11.73 -17.18
N GLY A 108 20.12 -11.40 -16.21
CA GLY A 108 19.91 -12.19 -15.01
C GLY A 108 19.19 -13.51 -15.27
N ALA A 109 19.23 -14.40 -14.28
CA ALA A 109 18.51 -15.67 -14.35
C ALA A 109 17.00 -15.44 -14.53
N ALA A 110 16.37 -16.31 -15.32
CA ALA A 110 14.91 -16.27 -15.50
C ALA A 110 14.20 -16.55 -14.16
N HIS A 111 13.25 -15.70 -13.81
CA HIS A 111 12.41 -15.84 -12.63
C HIS A 111 10.96 -15.76 -13.03
N THR A 112 10.14 -16.71 -12.55
CA THR A 112 8.70 -16.77 -12.85
C THR A 112 7.90 -16.48 -11.59
N ALA A 113 6.91 -15.60 -11.70
CA ALA A 113 5.97 -15.29 -10.62
C ALA A 113 4.54 -15.23 -11.16
N ALA A 114 3.58 -15.73 -10.41
CA ALA A 114 2.15 -15.61 -10.72
C ALA A 114 1.66 -14.23 -10.27
N LEU A 115 1.66 -13.26 -11.18
CA LEU A 115 1.33 -11.86 -10.90
C LEU A 115 -0.18 -11.64 -10.80
N LEU A 116 -0.59 -10.77 -9.87
CA LEU A 116 -1.98 -10.34 -9.74
C LEU A 116 -2.37 -9.33 -10.83
N PHE A 117 -1.43 -8.54 -11.31
CA PHE A 117 -1.69 -7.46 -12.25
C PHE A 117 -0.83 -7.60 -13.50
N THR A 118 -1.47 -7.84 -14.63
CA THR A 118 -0.85 -7.92 -15.95
C THR A 118 -1.52 -6.96 -16.94
N ASN A 119 -0.93 -6.78 -18.09
CA ASN A 119 -1.60 -6.12 -19.21
C ASN A 119 -2.53 -7.10 -19.97
N ARG A 120 -3.20 -6.63 -21.01
CA ARG A 120 -4.14 -7.44 -21.83
C ARG A 120 -3.48 -8.57 -22.61
N ASP A 121 -2.14 -8.57 -22.71
CA ASP A 121 -1.35 -9.61 -23.35
C ASP A 121 -0.72 -10.56 -22.32
N ASP A 122 -1.23 -10.58 -21.08
CA ASP A 122 -0.73 -11.39 -19.96
C ASP A 122 0.75 -11.13 -19.62
N ARG A 123 1.24 -9.91 -19.87
CA ARG A 123 2.61 -9.49 -19.57
C ARG A 123 2.66 -8.56 -18.37
N ALA A 124 3.83 -8.49 -17.74
CA ALA A 124 4.07 -7.55 -16.65
C ALA A 124 3.76 -6.10 -17.06
N LEU A 125 3.15 -5.37 -16.13
CA LEU A 125 2.81 -3.97 -16.35
C LEU A 125 4.06 -3.10 -16.47
N THR A 126 4.10 -2.26 -17.51
CA THR A 126 5.01 -1.12 -17.54
C THR A 126 4.36 0.11 -16.93
N ARG A 127 5.19 1.03 -16.42
CA ARG A 127 4.69 2.32 -15.92
C ARG A 127 3.94 3.09 -17.02
N ALA A 128 4.43 3.07 -18.25
CA ALA A 128 3.81 3.78 -19.38
C ALA A 128 2.44 3.19 -19.71
N TYR A 129 2.33 1.86 -19.81
CA TYR A 129 1.07 1.18 -20.07
C TYR A 129 0.02 1.51 -19.00
N TYR A 130 0.37 1.33 -17.73
CA TYR A 130 -0.54 1.60 -16.61
C TYR A 130 -0.94 3.08 -16.53
N GLN A 131 0.03 3.98 -16.76
CA GLN A 131 -0.24 5.43 -16.79
C GLN A 131 -1.27 5.80 -17.86
N HIS A 132 -1.16 5.21 -19.07
CA HIS A 132 -2.03 5.51 -20.20
C HIS A 132 -3.39 4.84 -20.07
N ASN A 133 -3.43 3.55 -19.73
CA ASN A 133 -4.65 2.73 -19.81
C ASN A 133 -5.46 2.68 -18.51
N ALA A 134 -4.88 3.03 -17.37
CA ALA A 134 -5.56 2.96 -16.08
C ALA A 134 -5.48 4.26 -15.29
N TRP A 135 -4.29 4.76 -15.00
CA TRP A 135 -4.11 5.88 -14.06
C TRP A 135 -4.66 7.21 -14.60
N THR A 136 -4.30 7.60 -15.81
CA THR A 136 -4.79 8.87 -16.41
C THR A 136 -6.30 8.88 -16.61
N PRO A 137 -6.93 7.83 -17.16
CA PRO A 137 -8.40 7.74 -17.21
C PRO A 137 -9.06 7.83 -15.84
N ALA A 138 -8.50 7.14 -14.82
CA ALA A 138 -9.04 7.17 -13.47
C ALA A 138 -8.95 8.56 -12.81
N LEU A 139 -7.85 9.28 -13.01
CA LEU A 139 -7.74 10.67 -12.56
C LEU A 139 -8.80 11.56 -13.22
N ALA A 140 -9.00 11.41 -14.53
CA ALA A 140 -10.00 12.18 -15.28
C ALA A 140 -11.42 11.90 -14.79
N ALA A 141 -11.77 10.61 -14.59
CA ALA A 141 -13.06 10.20 -14.04
C ALA A 141 -13.31 10.74 -12.62
N ALA A 142 -12.25 10.80 -11.81
CA ALA A 142 -12.29 11.35 -10.45
C ALA A 142 -12.16 12.88 -10.40
N GLN A 143 -12.10 13.57 -11.52
CA GLN A 143 -11.87 15.02 -11.63
C GLN A 143 -10.60 15.49 -10.90
N VAL A 144 -9.56 14.64 -10.90
CA VAL A 144 -8.26 14.96 -10.31
C VAL A 144 -7.29 15.38 -11.41
N GLU A 145 -6.73 16.58 -11.24
CA GLU A 145 -5.75 17.11 -12.19
C GLU A 145 -4.54 16.16 -12.36
N ARG A 146 -4.13 15.94 -13.61
CA ARG A 146 -2.91 15.21 -13.91
C ARG A 146 -1.68 16.10 -13.73
N ASN A 147 -0.95 15.88 -12.63
CA ASN A 147 0.31 16.54 -12.34
C ASN A 147 1.28 15.59 -11.62
N ARG A 148 2.50 16.08 -11.31
CA ARG A 148 3.54 15.25 -10.68
C ARG A 148 3.15 14.80 -9.26
N SER A 149 2.39 15.58 -8.51
CA SER A 149 1.97 15.26 -7.14
C SER A 149 0.82 14.25 -7.11
N ASN A 150 0.05 14.14 -8.19
CA ASN A 150 -1.08 13.22 -8.34
C ASN A 150 -0.71 11.92 -9.07
N GLY A 151 0.55 11.49 -8.98
CA GLY A 151 0.98 10.16 -9.43
C GLY A 151 0.64 9.05 -8.44
N PHE A 152 0.87 7.79 -8.82
CA PHE A 152 0.60 6.61 -7.97
C PHE A 152 1.20 6.74 -6.55
N HIS A 153 2.31 7.45 -6.40
CA HIS A 153 2.96 7.67 -5.11
C HIS A 153 2.11 8.45 -4.09
N ALA A 154 1.11 9.21 -4.57
CA ALA A 154 0.14 9.90 -3.70
C ALA A 154 -0.65 8.92 -2.81
N LEU A 155 -0.93 7.70 -3.30
CA LEU A 155 -1.58 6.64 -2.52
C LEU A 155 -0.74 6.21 -1.33
N ARG A 156 0.57 6.09 -1.53
CA ARG A 156 1.50 5.74 -0.45
C ARG A 156 1.64 6.89 0.57
N HIS A 157 1.59 8.13 0.13
CA HIS A 157 1.52 9.28 1.04
C HIS A 157 0.21 9.28 1.83
N HIS A 158 -0.91 8.97 1.19
CA HIS A 158 -2.20 8.79 1.86
C HIS A 158 -2.12 7.71 2.95
N TYR A 159 -1.61 6.51 2.63
CA TYR A 159 -1.42 5.42 3.59
C TYR A 159 -0.64 5.85 4.84
N ALA A 160 0.53 6.46 4.63
CA ALA A 160 1.35 6.94 5.73
C ALA A 160 0.61 7.97 6.60
N SER A 161 -0.09 8.90 5.95
CA SER A 161 -0.84 9.95 6.64
C SER A 161 -1.98 9.40 7.49
N VAL A 162 -2.76 8.45 6.94
CA VAL A 162 -3.85 7.80 7.68
C VAL A 162 -3.33 7.07 8.91
N LEU A 163 -2.23 6.32 8.79
CA LEU A 163 -1.65 5.59 9.91
C LEU A 163 -1.15 6.53 11.02
N LEU A 164 -0.42 7.57 10.65
CA LEU A 164 0.12 8.54 11.63
C LEU A 164 -0.98 9.32 12.32
N GLN A 165 -1.99 9.80 11.58
CA GLN A 165 -3.16 10.47 12.16
C GLN A 165 -3.95 9.59 13.13
N ARG A 166 -3.90 8.26 12.94
CA ARG A 166 -4.52 7.28 13.83
C ARG A 166 -3.59 6.81 14.96
N GLY A 167 -2.42 7.43 15.12
CA GLY A 167 -1.49 7.17 16.21
C GLY A 167 -0.63 5.92 16.05
N VAL A 168 -0.53 5.36 14.84
CA VAL A 168 0.43 4.29 14.56
C VAL A 168 1.85 4.87 14.65
N SER A 169 2.75 4.17 15.35
CA SER A 169 4.09 4.67 15.59
C SER A 169 4.87 4.91 14.29
N ILE A 170 5.69 5.96 14.27
CA ILE A 170 6.58 6.29 13.13
C ILE A 170 7.46 5.09 12.75
N ARG A 171 7.93 4.32 13.74
CA ARG A 171 8.75 3.13 13.52
C ARG A 171 7.99 2.09 12.72
N ALA A 172 6.75 1.76 13.10
CA ALA A 172 5.91 0.81 12.37
C ALA A 172 5.60 1.30 10.95
N VAL A 173 5.24 2.58 10.79
CA VAL A 173 4.99 3.18 9.47
C VAL A 173 6.24 3.12 8.59
N ALA A 174 7.42 3.44 9.12
CA ALA A 174 8.69 3.35 8.40
C ALA A 174 8.99 1.91 7.95
N GLU A 175 8.73 0.94 8.82
CA GLU A 175 8.88 -0.50 8.52
C GLU A 175 7.95 -0.94 7.39
N TYR A 176 6.65 -0.66 7.47
CA TYR A 176 5.67 -1.00 6.44
C TYR A 176 5.98 -0.31 5.10
N LEU A 177 6.48 0.91 5.14
CA LEU A 177 6.93 1.62 3.96
C LEU A 177 8.29 1.10 3.41
N GLY A 178 9.06 0.32 4.18
CA GLY A 178 10.39 -0.12 3.79
C GLY A 178 11.37 1.05 3.68
N HIS A 179 11.33 1.97 4.65
CA HIS A 179 12.33 3.02 4.81
C HIS A 179 13.48 2.49 5.66
N HIS A 180 14.72 2.68 5.22
CA HIS A 180 15.90 2.28 5.98
C HIS A 180 16.05 3.08 7.27
N ASP A 181 15.72 4.37 7.20
CA ASP A 181 15.84 5.31 8.29
C ASP A 181 14.44 5.85 8.66
N PRO A 182 13.94 5.57 9.88
CA PRO A 182 12.70 6.15 10.37
C PRO A 182 12.71 7.69 10.40
N SER A 183 13.89 8.33 10.49
CA SER A 183 14.01 9.79 10.45
C SER A 183 13.53 10.37 9.12
N PHE A 184 13.62 9.61 8.01
CA PHE A 184 13.04 10.03 6.73
C PHE A 184 11.51 10.12 6.83
N THR A 185 10.88 9.13 7.46
CA THR A 185 9.42 9.13 7.70
C THR A 185 9.05 10.29 8.61
N LEU A 186 9.79 10.53 9.69
CA LEU A 186 9.56 11.65 10.59
C LEU A 186 9.63 12.99 9.85
N ARG A 187 10.73 13.28 9.15
CA ARG A 187 10.88 14.53 8.39
C ARG A 187 9.79 14.75 7.34
N THR A 188 9.34 13.67 6.70
CA THR A 188 8.33 13.76 5.63
C THR A 188 6.92 13.96 6.16
N TYR A 189 6.59 13.41 7.33
CA TYR A 189 5.22 13.29 7.81
C TYR A 189 4.99 13.87 9.21
N ALA A 190 5.99 14.46 9.89
CA ALA A 190 5.86 15.01 11.25
C ALA A 190 4.68 15.99 11.38
N HIS A 191 4.47 16.81 10.35
CA HIS A 191 3.40 17.81 10.31
C HIS A 191 1.97 17.22 10.24
N LEU A 192 1.85 15.91 10.08
CA LEU A 192 0.57 15.17 10.02
C LEU A 192 0.27 14.44 11.33
N MET A 193 1.20 14.48 12.29
CA MET A 193 0.97 13.86 13.61
C MET A 193 0.00 14.73 14.41
N PRO A 194 -0.95 14.11 15.13
CA PRO A 194 -1.84 14.86 16.01
C PRO A 194 -1.03 15.60 17.08
N GLU A 195 -1.49 16.75 17.51
CA GLU A 195 -1.02 17.38 18.74
C GLU A 195 -1.45 16.48 19.90
N ASP A 196 -0.47 15.91 20.59
CA ASP A 196 -0.71 14.80 21.55
C ASP A 196 -0.90 15.28 23.01
N GLU A 197 -1.15 16.57 23.27
CA GLU A 197 -1.25 17.08 24.65
C GLU A 197 -2.38 16.41 25.46
N ASP A 198 -3.60 16.34 24.90
CA ASP A 198 -4.74 15.71 25.59
C ASP A 198 -4.55 14.22 25.75
N ARG A 199 -4.00 13.54 24.75
CA ARG A 199 -3.67 12.12 24.81
C ARG A 199 -2.59 11.82 25.83
N SER A 200 -1.59 12.69 25.93
CA SER A 200 -0.51 12.58 26.92
C SER A 200 -1.06 12.72 28.33
N ARG A 201 -1.89 13.74 28.58
CA ARG A 201 -2.58 13.90 29.86
C ARG A 201 -3.42 12.65 30.20
N ALA A 202 -4.30 12.24 29.28
CA ALA A 202 -5.16 11.09 29.49
C ALA A 202 -4.39 9.78 29.75
N ALA A 203 -3.26 9.58 29.06
CA ALA A 203 -2.42 8.39 29.26
C ALA A 203 -1.79 8.36 30.66
N ILE A 204 -1.30 9.51 31.15
CA ILE A 204 -0.73 9.63 32.50
C ILE A 204 -1.84 9.46 33.54
N ASP A 205 -2.97 10.14 33.37
CA ASP A 205 -4.10 10.00 34.28
C ASP A 205 -4.61 8.56 34.41
N ALA A 206 -4.71 7.85 33.26
CA ALA A 206 -5.09 6.44 33.23
C ALA A 206 -4.07 5.52 33.92
N ALA A 207 -2.77 5.81 33.80
CA ALA A 207 -1.71 5.01 34.43
C ALA A 207 -1.71 5.13 35.96
N TYR A 208 -2.16 6.26 36.50
CA TYR A 208 -2.18 6.56 37.93
C TYR A 208 -3.62 6.55 38.54
N ALA A 209 -4.64 6.18 37.76
CA ALA A 209 -6.01 6.05 38.28
C ALA A 209 -6.05 4.98 39.36
N PRO A 210 -6.75 5.21 40.52
CA PRO A 210 -6.94 4.20 41.57
C PRO A 210 -7.59 2.94 41.00
N ALA A 211 -7.13 1.78 41.46
CA ALA A 211 -7.63 0.46 40.99
C ALA A 211 -9.12 0.19 41.26
N ASP A 212 -9.79 1.01 42.07
CA ASP A 212 -11.19 0.82 42.52
C ASP A 212 -12.26 1.40 41.58
N SER A 213 -11.91 2.05 40.47
CA SER A 213 -12.91 2.65 39.54
C SER A 213 -13.61 1.65 38.62
N VAL A 214 -13.28 0.36 38.66
CA VAL A 214 -13.82 -0.67 37.73
C VAL A 214 -14.96 -1.50 38.31
N ARG A 215 -15.37 -1.29 39.60
CA ARG A 215 -16.42 -2.09 40.23
C ARG A 215 -17.51 -1.23 40.83
N THR A 216 -18.50 -0.78 40.07
CA THR A 216 -19.90 -0.62 40.57
C THR A 216 -20.87 -0.58 39.37
N GLY A 217 -21.05 -1.70 38.70
CA GLY A 217 -22.30 -2.06 38.05
C GLY A 217 -23.06 -2.99 38.94
N ARG A 218 -23.63 -2.50 40.08
CA ARG A 218 -24.55 -3.29 40.89
C ARG A 218 -25.88 -3.38 40.15
N ALA A 219 -26.22 -4.59 39.73
CA ALA A 219 -27.61 -4.96 39.49
C ALA A 219 -28.38 -4.81 40.81
N THR A 220 -29.48 -4.11 40.77
CA THR A 220 -30.51 -4.11 41.83
C THR A 220 -31.72 -4.89 41.36
N PRO A 221 -32.41 -5.61 42.22
CA PRO A 221 -33.38 -6.67 41.94
C PRO A 221 -34.68 -6.21 41.28
#